data_3825ccfc6673be01dbbf267a9355adaa
#
_entry.id   3825ccfc6673be01dbbf267a9355adaa
#
_cell.length_a   1.000
_cell.length_b   1.000
_cell.length_c   1.000
_cell.angle_alpha   90.00
_cell.angle_beta   90.00
_cell.angle_gamma   90.00
#
_symmetry.space_group_name_H-M   'P 1'
#
loop_
_entity.id
_entity.type
_entity.pdbx_description
1 polymer ?
#
loop_
_entity_poly.entity_id
_entity_poly.type
_entity_poly.pdbx_seq_one_letter_code
_entity_poly.pdbx_strand_id
1 'polypeptide(L)'
;CKVVDFAASRKTAALAEQLIDETLGDPGVVEVGSDDAGRWTIGLREVPRDGSDTGLALNSDSVFVVTGAAGSIVSAIVADLAAASGATFHLLDLAAKPAANDPDIALFVSDRDALKRNIFERIKAGGERATPAMVDRELASIERAEAALSAIQAIERAGGNAHYHSVDLTNSDAVTTVMSEILANHDRIDVLVHAAGVEISHMLADKPREQFDLVFDVKSSAWHSIMRAIGDKPLGAAVVFSSVAGRFGNGGQTDYSAANDFLTKCVMSFSNARPETRGLAIDWTAWGGIGMATRGSIPTMMAAAGIDMLPPQVGIPVVRRELTEGPIATEIVVGGRLGVLTAEWDEAGGLDVGAIDMGDEHGPMLGRVVGMSLAKGLTVETELDPEAQAFLYDHRIDGTPVLPGVMGLEAFAELATLLLPEHHVESIDNAQFLAPFKFYRNEPRKLRVTAQFAGVD
;
A
#
# COMPACT_ATOMS: atom_id res chain seq x y z
N CYS A 1 14.06 6.10 -3.13
CA CYS A 1 13.43 6.22 -4.47
C CYS A 1 12.09 6.92 -4.32
N LYS A 2 11.72 7.71 -5.32
CA LYS A 2 10.44 8.40 -5.42
C LYS A 2 9.80 8.10 -6.78
N VAL A 3 8.51 7.90 -6.81
CA VAL A 3 7.71 7.75 -8.03
C VAL A 3 6.87 9.00 -8.20
N VAL A 4 6.94 9.60 -9.38
CA VAL A 4 6.12 10.77 -9.73
C VAL A 4 5.35 10.46 -11.00
N ASP A 5 4.02 10.46 -10.90
CA ASP A 5 3.11 10.28 -12.02
C ASP A 5 2.57 11.63 -12.49
N PHE A 6 2.71 11.92 -13.78
CA PHE A 6 2.26 13.17 -14.38
C PHE A 6 1.11 12.92 -15.35
N ALA A 7 0.13 13.81 -15.33
CA ALA A 7 -0.84 13.86 -16.42
C ALA A 7 -0.12 14.05 -17.78
N ALA A 8 -0.66 13.42 -18.81
CA ALA A 8 -0.06 13.48 -20.17
C ALA A 8 0.12 14.93 -20.63
N SER A 9 1.34 15.32 -20.96
CA SER A 9 1.70 16.66 -21.37
C SER A 9 2.78 16.66 -22.44
N ARG A 10 2.71 17.68 -23.33
CA ARG A 10 3.79 17.95 -24.32
C ARG A 10 4.87 18.89 -23.77
N LYS A 11 4.70 19.43 -22.56
CA LYS A 11 5.62 20.38 -21.90
C LYS A 11 6.73 19.65 -21.15
N THR A 12 7.52 18.85 -21.85
CA THR A 12 8.51 17.93 -21.24
C THR A 12 9.56 18.65 -20.37
N ALA A 13 9.96 19.87 -20.74
CA ALA A 13 10.90 20.66 -19.92
C ALA A 13 10.31 21.04 -18.55
N ALA A 14 9.04 21.48 -18.53
CA ALA A 14 8.36 21.80 -17.29
C ALA A 14 8.14 20.57 -16.39
N LEU A 15 7.84 19.40 -17.01
CA LEU A 15 7.74 18.13 -16.27
C LEU A 15 9.09 17.71 -15.69
N ALA A 16 10.19 17.93 -16.41
CA ALA A 16 11.54 17.62 -15.92
C ALA A 16 11.92 18.52 -14.72
N GLU A 17 11.61 19.82 -14.79
CA GLU A 17 11.81 20.75 -13.66
C GLU A 17 10.98 20.32 -12.45
N GLN A 18 9.69 19.99 -12.67
CA GLN A 18 8.82 19.52 -11.59
C GLN A 18 9.31 18.19 -10.99
N LEU A 19 9.82 17.25 -11.79
CA LEU A 19 10.40 16.00 -11.31
C LEU A 19 11.63 16.25 -10.41
N ILE A 20 12.47 17.21 -10.81
CA ILE A 20 13.63 17.60 -9.99
C ILE A 20 13.17 18.23 -8.68
N ASP A 21 12.23 19.16 -8.75
CA ASP A 21 11.66 19.80 -7.56
C ASP A 21 11.06 18.77 -6.59
N GLU A 22 10.28 17.80 -7.10
CA GLU A 22 9.70 16.73 -6.29
C GLU A 22 10.78 15.80 -5.70
N THR A 23 11.83 15.51 -6.45
CA THR A 23 12.91 14.62 -6.00
C THR A 23 13.74 15.26 -4.88
N LEU A 24 13.98 16.56 -4.95
CA LEU A 24 14.79 17.31 -4.01
C LEU A 24 13.96 17.93 -2.87
N GLY A 25 12.70 18.24 -3.17
CA GLY A 25 11.87 19.07 -2.31
C GLY A 25 11.11 18.34 -1.22
N ASP A 26 10.90 17.03 -1.37
CA ASP A 26 10.06 16.27 -0.43
C ASP A 26 10.47 14.79 -0.44
N PRO A 27 11.60 14.44 0.19
CA PRO A 27 12.09 13.06 0.18
C PRO A 27 11.23 12.10 1.01
N GLY A 28 10.37 12.59 1.90
CA GLY A 28 9.52 11.78 2.77
C GLY A 28 8.36 11.12 2.02
N VAL A 29 7.80 11.80 1.01
CA VAL A 29 6.72 11.24 0.20
C VAL A 29 7.29 10.48 -1.00
N VAL A 30 7.04 9.18 -1.03
CA VAL A 30 7.62 8.28 -2.05
C VAL A 30 6.77 8.16 -3.31
N GLU A 31 5.49 8.52 -3.26
CA GLU A 31 4.54 8.37 -4.37
C GLU A 31 3.70 9.65 -4.54
N VAL A 32 3.85 10.31 -5.67
CA VAL A 32 3.23 11.59 -5.98
C VAL A 32 2.57 11.54 -7.34
N GLY A 33 1.32 11.99 -7.42
CA GLY A 33 0.63 12.32 -8.66
C GLY A 33 0.61 13.83 -8.90
N SER A 34 0.67 14.27 -10.16
CA SER A 34 0.56 15.67 -10.51
C SER A 34 -0.25 15.85 -11.80
N ASP A 35 -1.27 16.68 -11.72
CA ASP A 35 -2.13 17.08 -12.84
C ASP A 35 -2.46 18.58 -12.82
N ASP A 36 -3.36 19.02 -13.68
CA ASP A 36 -3.80 20.41 -13.75
C ASP A 36 -4.58 20.87 -12.50
N ALA A 37 -5.12 19.94 -11.72
CA ALA A 37 -5.86 20.25 -10.48
C ALA A 37 -4.94 20.38 -9.26
N GLY A 38 -3.73 19.79 -9.32
CA GLY A 38 -2.78 19.92 -8.22
C GLY A 38 -1.77 18.78 -8.10
N ARG A 39 -1.19 18.73 -6.90
CA ARG A 39 -0.29 17.67 -6.44
C ARG A 39 -1.06 16.74 -5.52
N TRP A 40 -0.93 15.45 -5.76
CA TRP A 40 -1.62 14.41 -5.05
C TRP A 40 -0.63 13.47 -4.37
N THR A 41 -0.97 12.98 -3.21
CA THR A 41 -0.26 11.90 -2.52
C THR A 41 -1.24 10.86 -2.03
N ILE A 42 -0.74 9.71 -1.60
CA ILE A 42 -1.57 8.64 -1.09
C ILE A 42 -1.65 8.77 0.42
N GLY A 43 -2.87 8.89 0.95
CA GLY A 43 -3.18 8.91 2.37
C GLY A 43 -3.96 7.67 2.80
N LEU A 44 -4.05 7.44 4.11
CA LEU A 44 -4.91 6.44 4.73
C LEU A 44 -6.11 7.14 5.36
N ARG A 45 -7.29 6.62 5.08
CA ARG A 45 -8.52 7.09 5.70
C ARG A 45 -9.34 5.92 6.20
N GLU A 46 -9.74 5.97 7.45
CA GLU A 46 -10.72 5.03 7.99
C GLU A 46 -12.10 5.37 7.42
N VAL A 47 -12.73 4.38 6.80
CA VAL A 47 -14.07 4.54 6.21
C VAL A 47 -15.00 3.50 6.83
N PRO A 48 -15.88 3.93 7.76
CA PRO A 48 -16.93 3.07 8.29
C PRO A 48 -17.87 2.61 7.20
N ARG A 49 -18.29 1.35 7.24
CA ARG A 49 -19.32 0.81 6.34
C ARG A 49 -20.68 0.92 7.01
N ASP A 50 -21.63 1.48 6.28
CA ASP A 50 -23.04 1.59 6.71
C ASP A 50 -23.93 0.48 6.13
N GLY A 51 -23.40 -0.37 5.24
CA GLY A 51 -24.14 -1.47 4.60
C GLY A 51 -25.22 -1.03 3.61
N SER A 52 -25.22 0.25 3.20
CA SER A 52 -26.23 0.82 2.31
C SER A 52 -26.02 0.47 0.84
N ASP A 53 -24.77 0.17 0.46
CA ASP A 53 -24.41 -0.13 -0.92
C ASP A 53 -24.52 -1.63 -1.21
N THR A 54 -24.99 -1.97 -2.40
CA THR A 54 -25.08 -3.34 -2.89
C THR A 54 -23.93 -3.64 -3.85
N GLY A 55 -23.19 -4.71 -3.56
CA GLY A 55 -22.14 -5.23 -4.41
C GLY A 55 -22.60 -6.40 -5.30
N LEU A 56 -21.72 -7.37 -5.50
CA LEU A 56 -22.00 -8.56 -6.29
C LEU A 56 -22.97 -9.50 -5.56
N ALA A 57 -23.96 -10.02 -6.29
CA ALA A 57 -24.80 -11.10 -5.79
C ALA A 57 -24.05 -12.45 -5.96
N LEU A 58 -23.57 -13.00 -4.84
CA LEU A 58 -22.94 -14.32 -4.81
C LEU A 58 -24.00 -15.40 -4.59
N ASN A 59 -24.02 -16.42 -5.46
CA ASN A 59 -24.99 -17.52 -5.40
C ASN A 59 -24.39 -18.79 -6.02
N SER A 60 -25.20 -19.86 -6.12
CA SER A 60 -24.77 -21.16 -6.65
C SER A 60 -24.32 -21.15 -8.12
N ASP A 61 -24.71 -20.15 -8.90
CA ASP A 61 -24.32 -20.00 -10.29
C ASP A 61 -23.00 -19.22 -10.45
N SER A 62 -22.47 -18.67 -9.35
CA SER A 62 -21.20 -17.94 -9.36
C SER A 62 -20.01 -18.88 -9.60
N VAL A 63 -19.03 -18.37 -10.34
CA VAL A 63 -17.78 -19.07 -10.66
C VAL A 63 -16.59 -18.33 -10.08
N PHE A 64 -15.89 -18.99 -9.17
CA PHE A 64 -14.69 -18.49 -8.54
C PHE A 64 -13.44 -19.15 -9.11
N VAL A 65 -12.40 -18.36 -9.36
CA VAL A 65 -11.03 -18.83 -9.60
C VAL A 65 -10.15 -18.32 -8.48
N VAL A 66 -9.50 -19.21 -7.73
CA VAL A 66 -8.73 -18.89 -6.54
C VAL A 66 -7.32 -19.44 -6.66
N THR A 67 -6.30 -18.60 -6.59
CA THR A 67 -4.90 -19.04 -6.56
C THR A 67 -4.34 -19.05 -5.14
N GLY A 68 -3.36 -19.92 -4.87
CA GLY A 68 -2.81 -20.08 -3.52
C GLY A 68 -3.77 -20.79 -2.57
N ALA A 69 -4.64 -21.64 -3.10
CA ALA A 69 -5.75 -22.25 -2.40
C ALA A 69 -5.35 -23.23 -1.28
N ALA A 70 -4.11 -23.73 -1.30
CA ALA A 70 -3.52 -24.53 -0.22
C ALA A 70 -2.88 -23.66 0.90
N GLY A 71 -3.10 -22.36 0.89
CA GLY A 71 -2.72 -21.48 2.00
C GLY A 71 -3.79 -21.47 3.10
N SER A 72 -3.39 -21.51 4.37
CA SER A 72 -4.32 -21.57 5.52
C SER A 72 -5.27 -20.35 5.61
N ILE A 73 -4.81 -19.16 5.22
CA ILE A 73 -5.66 -17.97 5.14
C ILE A 73 -6.67 -18.10 3.99
N VAL A 74 -6.18 -18.50 2.82
CA VAL A 74 -7.01 -18.61 1.61
C VAL A 74 -8.07 -19.67 1.77
N SER A 75 -7.72 -20.84 2.33
CA SER A 75 -8.68 -21.92 2.58
C SER A 75 -9.81 -21.48 3.52
N ALA A 76 -9.50 -20.72 4.56
CA ALA A 76 -10.49 -20.20 5.49
C ALA A 76 -11.42 -19.15 4.83
N ILE A 77 -10.88 -18.28 3.98
CA ILE A 77 -11.67 -17.31 3.19
C ILE A 77 -12.55 -18.02 2.15
N VAL A 78 -12.02 -19.04 1.47
CA VAL A 78 -12.80 -19.87 0.56
C VAL A 78 -13.96 -20.57 1.27
N ALA A 79 -13.75 -21.05 2.50
CA ALA A 79 -14.82 -21.63 3.31
C ALA A 79 -15.95 -20.63 3.63
N ASP A 80 -15.60 -19.38 3.95
CA ASP A 80 -16.58 -18.30 4.19
C ASP A 80 -17.36 -17.94 2.90
N LEU A 81 -16.66 -17.81 1.78
CA LEU A 81 -17.26 -17.53 0.48
C LEU A 81 -18.18 -18.67 0.02
N ALA A 82 -17.75 -19.92 0.22
CA ALA A 82 -18.55 -21.10 -0.13
C ALA A 82 -19.82 -21.19 0.71
N ALA A 83 -19.71 -20.97 2.03
CA ALA A 83 -20.88 -20.96 2.93
C ALA A 83 -21.91 -19.89 2.54
N ALA A 84 -21.46 -18.77 2.01
CA ALA A 84 -22.33 -17.67 1.60
C ALA A 84 -22.95 -17.84 0.21
N SER A 85 -22.34 -18.65 -0.68
CA SER A 85 -22.74 -18.72 -2.09
C SER A 85 -23.21 -20.12 -2.55
N GLY A 86 -22.61 -21.20 -2.03
CA GLY A 86 -22.80 -22.53 -2.59
C GLY A 86 -22.27 -22.67 -4.03
N ALA A 87 -21.31 -21.85 -4.43
CA ALA A 87 -20.84 -21.64 -5.78
C ALA A 87 -19.87 -22.72 -6.29
N THR A 88 -19.44 -22.58 -7.55
CA THR A 88 -18.36 -23.37 -8.14
C THR A 88 -17.01 -22.68 -7.92
N PHE A 89 -16.03 -23.44 -7.41
CA PHE A 89 -14.67 -22.95 -7.12
C PHE A 89 -13.62 -23.74 -7.91
N HIS A 90 -12.81 -23.05 -8.69
CA HIS A 90 -11.58 -23.57 -9.28
C HIS A 90 -10.40 -23.14 -8.41
N LEU A 91 -9.80 -24.11 -7.72
CA LEU A 91 -8.72 -23.92 -6.75
C LEU A 91 -7.38 -24.25 -7.42
N LEU A 92 -6.51 -23.25 -7.57
CA LEU A 92 -5.21 -23.36 -8.23
C LEU A 92 -4.09 -23.25 -7.18
N ASP A 93 -3.24 -24.28 -7.10
CA ASP A 93 -2.06 -24.26 -6.21
C ASP A 93 -0.96 -25.16 -6.73
N LEU A 94 0.28 -24.93 -6.29
CA LEU A 94 1.42 -25.81 -6.59
C LEU A 94 1.31 -27.17 -5.87
N ALA A 95 0.67 -27.19 -4.70
CA ALA A 95 0.49 -28.40 -3.92
C ALA A 95 -0.33 -29.45 -4.71
N ALA A 96 0.05 -30.71 -4.61
CA ALA A 96 -0.72 -31.79 -5.18
C ALA A 96 -2.12 -31.88 -4.56
N LYS A 97 -3.11 -32.34 -5.32
CA LYS A 97 -4.46 -32.55 -4.79
C LYS A 97 -4.39 -33.54 -3.61
N PRO A 98 -4.84 -33.13 -2.40
CA PRO A 98 -4.76 -34.00 -1.24
C PRO A 98 -5.70 -35.22 -1.35
N ALA A 99 -5.26 -36.33 -0.77
CA ALA A 99 -6.14 -37.51 -0.62
C ALA A 99 -7.07 -37.29 0.60
N ALA A 100 -8.35 -37.55 0.45
CA ALA A 100 -9.34 -37.37 1.50
C ALA A 100 -9.05 -38.18 2.79
N ASN A 101 -8.34 -39.29 2.66
CA ASN A 101 -8.04 -40.21 3.77
C ASN A 101 -6.53 -40.27 4.08
N ASP A 102 -5.82 -39.17 3.89
CA ASP A 102 -4.40 -39.09 4.21
C ASP A 102 -4.17 -39.17 5.73
N PRO A 103 -3.44 -40.20 6.22
CA PRO A 103 -3.23 -40.39 7.66
C PRO A 103 -2.37 -39.28 8.28
N ASP A 104 -1.48 -38.66 7.52
CA ASP A 104 -0.66 -37.55 8.02
C ASP A 104 -1.50 -36.28 8.20
N ILE A 105 -2.45 -36.02 7.31
CA ILE A 105 -3.43 -34.92 7.48
C ILE A 105 -4.29 -35.17 8.71
N ALA A 106 -4.78 -36.39 8.89
CA ALA A 106 -5.57 -36.73 10.09
C ALA A 106 -4.77 -36.55 11.39
N LEU A 107 -3.50 -36.94 11.38
CA LEU A 107 -2.61 -36.79 12.51
C LEU A 107 -2.21 -35.32 12.73
N PHE A 108 -2.05 -34.53 11.68
CA PHE A 108 -1.79 -33.09 11.77
C PHE A 108 -2.90 -32.35 12.53
N VAL A 109 -4.14 -32.71 12.28
CA VAL A 109 -5.31 -32.12 12.94
C VAL A 109 -5.46 -32.61 14.38
N SER A 110 -5.19 -33.90 14.67
CA SER A 110 -5.42 -34.50 15.98
C SER A 110 -4.24 -34.38 16.95
N ASP A 111 -2.99 -34.55 16.48
CA ASP A 111 -1.76 -34.47 17.28
C ASP A 111 -0.55 -34.07 16.43
N ARG A 112 -0.35 -32.77 16.29
CA ARG A 112 0.76 -32.19 15.51
C ARG A 112 2.15 -32.61 16.03
N ASP A 113 2.30 -32.81 17.32
CA ASP A 113 3.58 -33.25 17.90
C ASP A 113 3.87 -34.71 17.64
N ALA A 114 2.86 -35.56 17.64
CA ALA A 114 3.00 -36.96 17.18
C ALA A 114 3.40 -37.00 15.70
N LEU A 115 2.79 -36.18 14.85
CA LEU A 115 3.17 -36.08 13.44
C LEU A 115 4.64 -35.67 13.27
N LYS A 116 5.10 -34.66 14.00
CA LYS A 116 6.52 -34.24 13.96
C LYS A 116 7.46 -35.39 14.32
N ARG A 117 7.14 -36.17 15.36
CA ARG A 117 7.90 -37.35 15.75
C ARG A 117 7.91 -38.41 14.62
N ASN A 118 6.75 -38.67 14.02
CA ASN A 118 6.63 -39.62 12.92
C ASN A 118 7.45 -39.20 11.69
N ILE A 119 7.40 -37.93 11.32
CA ILE A 119 8.21 -37.37 10.23
C ILE A 119 9.70 -37.54 10.54
N PHE A 120 10.14 -37.20 11.77
CA PHE A 120 11.52 -37.36 12.18
C PHE A 120 12.00 -38.81 12.04
N GLU A 121 11.21 -39.78 12.53
CA GLU A 121 11.54 -41.21 12.44
C GLU A 121 11.51 -41.72 10.99
N ARG A 122 10.61 -41.24 10.13
CA ARG A 122 10.58 -41.58 8.68
C ARG A 122 11.87 -41.11 7.98
N ILE A 123 12.29 -39.86 8.20
CA ILE A 123 13.51 -39.31 7.61
C ILE A 123 14.73 -40.14 8.06
N LYS A 124 14.79 -40.45 9.36
CA LYS A 124 15.88 -41.28 9.92
C LYS A 124 15.89 -42.71 9.37
N ALA A 125 14.71 -43.33 9.22
CA ALA A 125 14.57 -44.67 8.64
C ALA A 125 14.96 -44.70 7.14
N GLY A 126 14.84 -43.59 6.41
CA GLY A 126 15.31 -43.40 5.06
C GLY A 126 16.84 -43.31 4.92
N GLY A 127 17.60 -43.34 6.03
CA GLY A 127 19.05 -43.28 6.06
C GLY A 127 19.65 -41.85 6.04
N GLU A 128 18.80 -40.84 6.15
CA GLU A 128 19.20 -39.44 6.20
C GLU A 128 19.34 -38.96 7.65
N ARG A 129 20.25 -37.99 7.88
CA ARG A 129 20.33 -37.30 9.15
C ARG A 129 19.12 -36.36 9.29
N ALA A 130 18.10 -36.76 10.04
CA ALA A 130 16.95 -35.92 10.30
C ALA A 130 17.37 -34.60 10.96
N THR A 131 17.02 -33.46 10.35
CA THR A 131 17.24 -32.11 10.87
C THR A 131 15.90 -31.42 11.15
N PRO A 132 15.81 -30.48 12.10
CA PRO A 132 14.60 -29.73 12.32
C PRO A 132 14.04 -29.07 11.04
N ALA A 133 14.91 -28.55 10.18
CA ALA A 133 14.49 -27.92 8.91
C ALA A 133 13.83 -28.92 7.93
N MET A 134 14.27 -30.19 7.92
CA MET A 134 13.64 -31.22 7.09
C MET A 134 12.25 -31.60 7.64
N VAL A 135 12.13 -31.72 8.95
CA VAL A 135 10.84 -31.98 9.61
C VAL A 135 9.87 -30.83 9.35
N ASP A 136 10.31 -29.60 9.50
CA ASP A 136 9.47 -28.40 9.29
C ASP A 136 9.04 -28.27 7.82
N ARG A 137 9.89 -28.64 6.87
CA ARG A 137 9.54 -28.65 5.43
C ARG A 137 8.43 -29.64 5.13
N GLU A 138 8.56 -30.90 5.64
CA GLU A 138 7.54 -31.92 5.41
C GLU A 138 6.24 -31.58 6.12
N LEU A 139 6.32 -31.06 7.36
CA LEU A 139 5.17 -30.58 8.10
C LEU A 139 4.45 -29.43 7.35
N ALA A 140 5.18 -28.48 6.78
CA ALA A 140 4.60 -27.41 5.97
C ALA A 140 3.92 -27.92 4.69
N SER A 141 4.39 -29.02 4.12
CA SER A 141 3.72 -29.68 2.99
C SER A 141 2.38 -30.29 3.42
N ILE A 142 2.36 -30.98 4.57
CA ILE A 142 1.15 -31.59 5.13
C ILE A 142 0.15 -30.50 5.55
N GLU A 143 0.61 -29.41 6.16
CA GLU A 143 -0.22 -28.24 6.50
C GLU A 143 -0.91 -27.64 5.25
N ARG A 144 -0.20 -27.55 4.12
CA ARG A 144 -0.80 -27.13 2.85
C ARG A 144 -1.82 -28.12 2.30
N ALA A 145 -1.51 -29.42 2.38
CA ALA A 145 -2.45 -30.45 1.96
C ALA A 145 -3.73 -30.43 2.80
N GLU A 146 -3.61 -30.24 4.12
CA GLU A 146 -4.75 -30.07 5.04
C GLU A 146 -5.59 -28.86 4.66
N ALA A 147 -4.96 -27.70 4.46
CA ALA A 147 -5.64 -26.46 4.10
C ALA A 147 -6.42 -26.61 2.76
N ALA A 148 -5.81 -27.24 1.76
CA ALA A 148 -6.48 -27.56 0.51
C ALA A 148 -7.67 -28.51 0.70
N LEU A 149 -7.51 -29.56 1.51
CA LEU A 149 -8.59 -30.50 1.80
C LEU A 149 -9.74 -29.84 2.56
N SER A 150 -9.43 -29.01 3.54
CA SER A 150 -10.40 -28.21 4.28
C SER A 150 -11.21 -27.28 3.37
N ALA A 151 -10.57 -26.61 2.42
CA ALA A 151 -11.24 -25.76 1.45
C ALA A 151 -12.20 -26.59 0.55
N ILE A 152 -11.74 -27.70 -0.01
CA ILE A 152 -12.56 -28.59 -0.84
C ILE A 152 -13.79 -29.05 -0.06
N GLN A 153 -13.59 -29.57 1.15
CA GLN A 153 -14.68 -30.08 1.98
C GLN A 153 -15.66 -28.98 2.41
N ALA A 154 -15.18 -27.75 2.62
CA ALA A 154 -16.04 -26.61 2.94
C ALA A 154 -16.95 -26.25 1.79
N ILE A 155 -16.44 -26.24 0.56
CA ILE A 155 -17.22 -26.00 -0.66
C ILE A 155 -18.28 -27.08 -0.82
N GLU A 156 -17.90 -28.36 -0.71
CA GLU A 156 -18.83 -29.49 -0.84
C GLU A 156 -19.92 -29.47 0.23
N ARG A 157 -19.57 -29.14 1.48
CA ARG A 157 -20.56 -29.01 2.59
C ARG A 157 -21.54 -27.86 2.37
N ALA A 158 -21.11 -26.80 1.70
CA ALA A 158 -21.98 -25.68 1.32
C ALA A 158 -22.88 -25.98 0.12
N GLY A 159 -22.76 -27.15 -0.49
CA GLY A 159 -23.50 -27.54 -1.70
C GLY A 159 -22.86 -27.04 -3.01
N GLY A 160 -21.67 -26.46 -2.94
CA GLY A 160 -20.91 -25.99 -4.10
C GLY A 160 -20.06 -27.09 -4.76
N ASN A 161 -19.41 -26.74 -5.86
CA ASN A 161 -18.54 -27.64 -6.62
C ASN A 161 -17.07 -27.19 -6.50
N ALA A 162 -16.19 -28.11 -6.06
CA ALA A 162 -14.76 -27.87 -5.95
C ALA A 162 -13.97 -28.55 -7.05
N HIS A 163 -13.24 -27.78 -7.86
CA HIS A 163 -12.30 -28.24 -8.86
C HIS A 163 -10.88 -27.83 -8.46
N TYR A 164 -10.04 -28.80 -8.11
CA TYR A 164 -8.67 -28.55 -7.69
C TYR A 164 -7.68 -28.80 -8.82
N HIS A 165 -6.84 -27.81 -9.12
CA HIS A 165 -5.82 -27.82 -10.15
C HIS A 165 -4.44 -27.67 -9.52
N SER A 166 -3.61 -28.73 -9.62
CA SER A 166 -2.20 -28.63 -9.23
C SER A 166 -1.43 -28.00 -10.39
N VAL A 167 -1.00 -26.74 -10.20
CA VAL A 167 -0.35 -25.95 -11.24
C VAL A 167 0.72 -25.03 -10.66
N ASP A 168 1.87 -25.00 -11.33
CA ASP A 168 2.90 -24.01 -11.05
C ASP A 168 2.52 -22.67 -11.72
N LEU A 169 2.21 -21.69 -10.90
CA LEU A 169 1.77 -20.37 -11.36
C LEU A 169 2.89 -19.55 -12.03
N THR A 170 4.15 -19.93 -11.86
CA THR A 170 5.29 -19.33 -12.59
C THR A 170 5.39 -19.87 -14.03
N ASN A 171 4.72 -20.98 -14.33
CA ASN A 171 4.66 -21.57 -15.66
C ASN A 171 3.46 -21.02 -16.44
N SER A 172 3.68 -20.03 -17.28
CA SER A 172 2.64 -19.36 -18.08
C SER A 172 1.83 -20.27 -18.97
N ASP A 173 2.47 -21.34 -19.56
CA ASP A 173 1.78 -22.27 -20.44
C ASP A 173 0.86 -23.19 -19.64
N ALA A 174 1.30 -23.66 -18.47
CA ALA A 174 0.47 -24.45 -17.57
C ALA A 174 -0.74 -23.65 -17.06
N VAL A 175 -0.52 -22.38 -16.66
CA VAL A 175 -1.61 -21.48 -16.26
C VAL A 175 -2.59 -21.26 -17.41
N THR A 176 -2.09 -20.99 -18.61
CA THR A 176 -2.94 -20.78 -19.79
C THR A 176 -3.77 -22.02 -20.11
N THR A 177 -3.21 -23.22 -19.97
CA THR A 177 -3.92 -24.49 -20.19
C THR A 177 -5.07 -24.63 -19.19
N VAL A 178 -4.81 -24.50 -17.89
CA VAL A 178 -5.83 -24.60 -16.85
C VAL A 178 -6.92 -23.54 -17.02
N MET A 179 -6.56 -22.30 -17.28
CA MET A 179 -7.52 -21.21 -17.49
C MET A 179 -8.37 -21.45 -18.74
N SER A 180 -7.78 -22.00 -19.81
CA SER A 180 -8.53 -22.36 -21.03
C SER A 180 -9.55 -23.46 -20.77
N GLU A 181 -9.21 -24.48 -19.97
CA GLU A 181 -10.13 -25.52 -19.54
C GLU A 181 -11.30 -24.96 -18.72
N ILE A 182 -11.01 -24.05 -17.78
CA ILE A 182 -12.04 -23.37 -16.98
C ILE A 182 -12.98 -22.57 -17.88
N LEU A 183 -12.43 -21.75 -18.77
CA LEU A 183 -13.18 -20.87 -19.66
C LEU A 183 -13.92 -21.61 -20.79
N ALA A 184 -13.55 -22.88 -21.06
CA ALA A 184 -14.30 -23.73 -21.97
C ALA A 184 -15.60 -24.28 -21.33
N ASN A 185 -15.61 -24.40 -20.01
CA ASN A 185 -16.77 -24.88 -19.23
C ASN A 185 -17.66 -23.71 -18.68
N HIS A 186 -17.15 -22.52 -18.67
CA HIS A 186 -17.84 -21.33 -18.11
C HIS A 186 -17.68 -20.13 -19.05
N ASP A 187 -18.79 -19.47 -19.39
CA ASP A 187 -18.78 -18.30 -20.27
C ASP A 187 -18.21 -17.03 -19.57
N ARG A 188 -18.15 -17.05 -18.22
CA ARG A 188 -17.70 -15.95 -17.39
C ARG A 188 -16.96 -16.47 -16.15
N ILE A 189 -16.22 -15.59 -15.53
CA ILE A 189 -15.71 -15.73 -14.16
C ILE A 189 -16.34 -14.62 -13.33
N ASP A 190 -17.03 -14.97 -12.24
CA ASP A 190 -17.65 -13.97 -11.38
C ASP A 190 -16.60 -13.35 -10.43
N VAL A 191 -15.68 -14.17 -9.90
CA VAL A 191 -14.65 -13.65 -8.99
C VAL A 191 -13.32 -14.37 -9.23
N LEU A 192 -12.28 -13.59 -9.51
CA LEU A 192 -10.89 -14.02 -9.43
C LEU A 192 -10.32 -13.59 -8.08
N VAL A 193 -9.80 -14.53 -7.27
CA VAL A 193 -9.02 -14.24 -6.05
C VAL A 193 -7.57 -14.66 -6.29
N HIS A 194 -6.71 -13.72 -6.58
CA HIS A 194 -5.29 -13.97 -6.76
C HIS A 194 -4.55 -13.77 -5.43
N ALA A 195 -4.39 -14.87 -4.69
CA ALA A 195 -3.83 -14.89 -3.34
C ALA A 195 -2.53 -15.70 -3.23
N ALA A 196 -2.05 -16.28 -4.34
CA ALA A 196 -0.77 -16.97 -4.35
C ALA A 196 0.38 -16.00 -4.01
N GLY A 197 1.35 -16.50 -3.26
CA GLY A 197 2.54 -15.76 -2.88
C GLY A 197 3.46 -16.56 -1.98
N VAL A 198 4.72 -16.25 -2.06
CA VAL A 198 5.78 -16.76 -1.17
C VAL A 198 6.53 -15.58 -0.57
N GLU A 199 7.09 -15.78 0.60
CA GLU A 199 7.90 -14.80 1.30
C GLU A 199 9.20 -15.45 1.74
N ILE A 200 10.34 -14.83 1.39
CA ILE A 200 11.68 -15.26 1.74
C ILE A 200 12.48 -14.02 2.12
N SER A 201 12.57 -13.74 3.42
CA SER A 201 13.25 -12.54 3.92
C SER A 201 14.75 -12.65 3.83
N HIS A 202 15.40 -11.72 3.12
CA HIS A 202 16.83 -11.46 3.12
C HIS A 202 17.08 -9.98 2.86
N MET A 203 18.12 -9.40 3.48
CA MET A 203 18.55 -8.06 3.11
C MET A 203 18.97 -8.04 1.63
N LEU A 204 18.70 -6.95 0.93
CA LEU A 204 18.88 -6.86 -0.53
C LEU A 204 20.31 -7.23 -0.98
N ALA A 205 21.34 -6.85 -0.20
CA ALA A 205 22.73 -7.17 -0.50
C ALA A 205 23.04 -8.69 -0.46
N ASP A 206 22.27 -9.45 0.32
CA ASP A 206 22.49 -10.89 0.54
C ASP A 206 21.41 -11.75 -0.16
N LYS A 207 20.47 -11.11 -0.87
CA LYS A 207 19.34 -11.81 -1.50
C LYS A 207 19.76 -12.43 -2.83
N PRO A 208 19.72 -13.77 -2.99
CA PRO A 208 19.93 -14.42 -4.28
C PRO A 208 18.89 -13.96 -5.30
N ARG A 209 19.34 -13.74 -6.54
CA ARG A 209 18.45 -13.28 -7.61
C ARG A 209 17.30 -14.26 -7.87
N GLU A 210 17.57 -15.54 -7.81
CA GLU A 210 16.57 -16.60 -8.04
C GLU A 210 15.45 -16.56 -6.99
N GLN A 211 15.78 -16.16 -5.76
CA GLN A 211 14.77 -15.96 -4.72
C GLN A 211 13.94 -14.70 -4.96
N PHE A 212 14.60 -13.62 -5.40
CA PHE A 212 13.91 -12.40 -5.78
C PHE A 212 12.92 -12.68 -6.92
N ASP A 213 13.40 -13.31 -8.00
CA ASP A 213 12.60 -13.64 -9.16
C ASP A 213 11.42 -14.57 -8.76
N LEU A 214 11.65 -15.60 -7.93
CA LEU A 214 10.59 -16.49 -7.45
C LEU A 214 9.49 -15.73 -6.68
N VAL A 215 9.88 -14.90 -5.70
CA VAL A 215 8.93 -14.15 -4.85
C VAL A 215 8.12 -13.17 -5.69
N PHE A 216 8.77 -12.51 -6.64
CA PHE A 216 8.11 -11.55 -7.53
C PHE A 216 7.22 -12.25 -8.56
N ASP A 217 7.71 -13.29 -9.23
CA ASP A 217 7.03 -13.94 -10.36
C ASP A 217 5.80 -14.73 -9.96
N VAL A 218 5.79 -15.37 -8.79
CA VAL A 218 4.60 -16.08 -8.29
C VAL A 218 3.37 -15.15 -8.24
N LYS A 219 3.58 -13.87 -8.00
CA LYS A 219 2.51 -12.86 -8.01
C LYS A 219 2.33 -12.21 -9.37
N SER A 220 3.39 -11.65 -9.93
CA SER A 220 3.33 -10.81 -11.13
C SER A 220 3.09 -11.62 -12.40
N SER A 221 3.89 -12.66 -12.65
CA SER A 221 3.77 -13.49 -13.84
C SER A 221 2.48 -14.30 -13.85
N ALA A 222 2.04 -14.79 -12.67
CA ALA A 222 0.76 -15.47 -12.52
C ALA A 222 -0.42 -14.54 -12.85
N TRP A 223 -0.44 -13.33 -12.29
CA TRP A 223 -1.45 -12.32 -12.63
C TRP A 223 -1.53 -12.07 -14.13
N HIS A 224 -0.39 -11.79 -14.75
CA HIS A 224 -0.34 -11.53 -16.19
C HIS A 224 -0.85 -12.71 -17.03
N SER A 225 -0.45 -13.93 -16.68
CA SER A 225 -0.85 -15.16 -17.41
C SER A 225 -2.35 -15.42 -17.27
N ILE A 226 -2.92 -15.24 -16.08
CA ILE A 226 -4.36 -15.40 -15.81
C ILE A 226 -5.15 -14.34 -16.58
N MET A 227 -4.78 -13.06 -16.46
CA MET A 227 -5.50 -11.97 -17.12
C MET A 227 -5.45 -12.06 -18.64
N ARG A 228 -4.29 -12.48 -19.20
CA ARG A 228 -4.16 -12.76 -20.64
C ARG A 228 -5.05 -13.91 -21.09
N ALA A 229 -5.18 -14.97 -20.28
CA ALA A 229 -6.06 -16.11 -20.60
C ALA A 229 -7.55 -15.72 -20.52
N ILE A 230 -7.93 -14.88 -19.55
CA ILE A 230 -9.30 -14.34 -19.45
C ILE A 230 -9.62 -13.49 -20.68
N GLY A 231 -8.65 -12.69 -21.17
CA GLY A 231 -8.86 -11.85 -22.36
C GLY A 231 -10.05 -10.93 -22.19
N ASP A 232 -10.99 -10.93 -23.15
CA ASP A 232 -12.20 -10.10 -23.15
C ASP A 232 -13.43 -10.81 -22.51
N LYS A 233 -13.23 -11.97 -21.89
CA LYS A 233 -14.33 -12.68 -21.21
C LYS A 233 -14.84 -11.85 -20.01
N PRO A 234 -16.14 -11.95 -19.69
CA PRO A 234 -16.70 -11.27 -18.53
C PRO A 234 -16.02 -11.72 -17.23
N LEU A 235 -15.62 -10.73 -16.43
CA LEU A 235 -15.06 -10.89 -15.09
C LEU A 235 -15.79 -9.92 -14.15
N GLY A 236 -16.48 -10.44 -13.14
CA GLY A 236 -17.24 -9.65 -12.20
C GLY A 236 -16.34 -8.89 -11.21
N ALA A 237 -15.40 -9.61 -10.59
CA ALA A 237 -14.41 -9.00 -9.70
C ALA A 237 -13.03 -9.63 -9.85
N ALA A 238 -11.98 -8.82 -9.64
CA ALA A 238 -10.59 -9.24 -9.51
C ALA A 238 -10.07 -8.78 -8.15
N VAL A 239 -9.86 -9.72 -7.24
CA VAL A 239 -9.34 -9.49 -5.89
C VAL A 239 -7.89 -9.97 -5.84
N VAL A 240 -6.95 -9.10 -5.45
CA VAL A 240 -5.56 -9.47 -5.23
C VAL A 240 -5.20 -9.36 -3.76
N PHE A 241 -4.49 -10.35 -3.25
CA PHE A 241 -3.92 -10.30 -1.90
C PHE A 241 -2.57 -9.63 -1.97
N SER A 242 -2.53 -8.42 -1.49
CA SER A 242 -1.35 -7.61 -1.27
C SER A 242 -0.95 -7.65 0.22
N SER A 243 -0.17 -6.73 0.67
CA SER A 243 0.35 -6.66 2.03
C SER A 243 0.66 -5.21 2.41
N VAL A 244 0.55 -4.90 3.69
CA VAL A 244 1.10 -3.64 4.23
C VAL A 244 2.58 -3.46 3.90
N ALA A 245 3.32 -4.55 3.65
CA ALA A 245 4.70 -4.48 3.15
C ALA A 245 4.80 -3.90 1.72
N GLY A 246 3.76 -4.04 0.88
CA GLY A 246 3.67 -3.38 -0.41
C GLY A 246 3.50 -1.88 -0.28
N ARG A 247 2.62 -1.45 0.64
CA ARG A 247 2.29 -0.04 0.84
C ARG A 247 3.38 0.72 1.62
N PHE A 248 3.91 0.14 2.70
CA PHE A 248 4.83 0.82 3.61
C PHE A 248 6.29 0.35 3.49
N GLY A 249 6.53 -0.70 2.71
CA GLY A 249 7.81 -1.38 2.69
C GLY A 249 8.03 -2.27 3.92
N ASN A 250 9.05 -3.13 3.85
CA ASN A 250 9.53 -3.87 5.01
C ASN A 250 11.00 -4.28 4.82
N GLY A 251 11.81 -4.10 5.86
CA GLY A 251 13.22 -4.46 5.83
C GLY A 251 13.42 -5.94 5.52
N GLY A 252 14.30 -6.26 4.54
CA GLY A 252 14.55 -7.63 4.09
C GLY A 252 13.53 -8.23 3.13
N GLN A 253 12.47 -7.49 2.76
CA GLN A 253 11.38 -7.97 1.91
C GLN A 253 11.22 -7.14 0.63
N THR A 254 12.31 -6.68 0.03
CA THR A 254 12.27 -5.80 -1.16
C THR A 254 11.50 -6.43 -2.33
N ASP A 255 11.72 -7.71 -2.61
CA ASP A 255 11.00 -8.49 -3.62
C ASP A 255 9.52 -8.67 -3.29
N TYR A 256 9.22 -9.01 -2.04
CA TYR A 256 7.86 -9.20 -1.56
C TYR A 256 7.08 -7.88 -1.57
N SER A 257 7.69 -6.79 -1.10
CA SER A 257 7.10 -5.45 -1.15
C SER A 257 6.83 -5.01 -2.58
N ALA A 258 7.82 -5.17 -3.48
CA ALA A 258 7.67 -4.84 -4.90
C ALA A 258 6.56 -5.66 -5.59
N ALA A 259 6.48 -6.98 -5.32
CA ALA A 259 5.45 -7.84 -5.90
C ALA A 259 4.03 -7.47 -5.43
N ASN A 260 3.88 -7.12 -4.16
CA ASN A 260 2.59 -6.73 -3.60
C ASN A 260 2.13 -5.36 -4.13
N ASP A 261 3.00 -4.35 -4.14
CA ASP A 261 2.67 -3.03 -4.71
C ASP A 261 2.40 -3.14 -6.22
N PHE A 262 3.18 -3.94 -6.96
CA PHE A 262 2.93 -4.21 -8.37
C PHE A 262 1.52 -4.76 -8.61
N LEU A 263 1.05 -5.75 -7.83
CA LEU A 263 -0.30 -6.27 -7.96
C LEU A 263 -1.37 -5.21 -7.67
N THR A 264 -1.16 -4.38 -6.66
CA THR A 264 -2.04 -3.25 -6.35
C THR A 264 -2.17 -2.31 -7.55
N LYS A 265 -1.04 -1.91 -8.15
CA LYS A 265 -1.04 -1.05 -9.34
C LYS A 265 -1.67 -1.72 -10.55
N CYS A 266 -1.44 -3.03 -10.73
CA CYS A 266 -2.07 -3.80 -11.81
C CYS A 266 -3.60 -3.81 -11.69
N VAL A 267 -4.13 -4.07 -10.51
CA VAL A 267 -5.59 -4.12 -10.30
C VAL A 267 -6.22 -2.74 -10.43
N MET A 268 -5.54 -1.69 -9.98
CA MET A 268 -6.00 -0.30 -10.16
C MET A 268 -6.06 0.07 -11.65
N SER A 269 -4.99 -0.20 -12.39
CA SER A 269 -4.94 0.03 -13.85
C SER A 269 -6.00 -0.77 -14.58
N PHE A 270 -6.20 -2.03 -14.19
CA PHE A 270 -7.20 -2.91 -14.77
C PHE A 270 -8.63 -2.40 -14.52
N SER A 271 -8.95 -1.95 -13.31
CA SER A 271 -10.25 -1.36 -12.98
C SER A 271 -10.55 -0.10 -13.78
N ASN A 272 -9.54 0.73 -14.01
CA ASN A 272 -9.69 1.91 -14.87
C ASN A 272 -9.96 1.54 -16.33
N ALA A 273 -9.36 0.45 -16.83
CA ALA A 273 -9.56 -0.03 -18.19
C ALA A 273 -10.88 -0.80 -18.37
N ARG A 274 -11.42 -1.39 -17.29
CA ARG A 274 -12.65 -2.20 -17.26
C ARG A 274 -13.55 -1.77 -16.10
N PRO A 275 -14.27 -0.66 -16.22
CA PRO A 275 -15.12 -0.12 -15.15
C PRO A 275 -16.25 -1.06 -14.69
N GLU A 276 -16.64 -2.01 -15.54
CA GLU A 276 -17.63 -3.05 -15.23
C GLU A 276 -17.09 -4.17 -14.32
N THR A 277 -15.76 -4.31 -14.22
CA THR A 277 -15.11 -5.29 -13.36
C THR A 277 -14.65 -4.62 -12.06
N ARG A 278 -15.11 -5.13 -10.93
CA ARG A 278 -14.63 -4.63 -9.65
C ARG A 278 -13.19 -5.07 -9.40
N GLY A 279 -12.25 -4.13 -9.35
CA GLY A 279 -10.88 -4.38 -8.87
C GLY A 279 -10.75 -4.11 -7.38
N LEU A 280 -10.04 -4.99 -6.67
CA LEU A 280 -9.77 -4.86 -5.24
C LEU A 280 -8.39 -5.39 -4.89
N ALA A 281 -7.54 -4.54 -4.37
CA ALA A 281 -6.30 -4.91 -3.70
C ALA A 281 -6.49 -4.86 -2.18
N ILE A 282 -6.10 -5.91 -1.47
CA ILE A 282 -6.20 -5.97 -0.02
C ILE A 282 -4.79 -6.05 0.56
N ASP A 283 -4.37 -4.97 1.21
CA ASP A 283 -3.13 -4.89 1.95
C ASP A 283 -3.30 -5.47 3.35
N TRP A 284 -3.04 -6.76 3.47
CA TRP A 284 -3.15 -7.46 4.74
C TRP A 284 -2.02 -7.09 5.70
N THR A 285 -2.36 -6.83 6.96
CA THR A 285 -1.38 -6.90 8.05
C THR A 285 -1.08 -8.37 8.40
N ALA A 286 -0.13 -8.59 9.30
CA ALA A 286 0.21 -9.92 9.79
C ALA A 286 -1.00 -10.60 10.45
N TRP A 287 -1.32 -11.84 10.05
CA TRP A 287 -2.43 -12.60 10.62
C TRP A 287 -2.01 -13.33 11.90
N GLY A 288 -2.87 -13.27 12.93
CA GLY A 288 -2.73 -14.04 14.16
C GLY A 288 -3.32 -15.44 14.01
N GLY A 289 -2.66 -16.46 14.58
CA GLY A 289 -3.18 -17.83 14.64
C GLY A 289 -3.12 -18.66 13.35
N ILE A 290 -3.12 -18.05 12.18
CA ILE A 290 -2.99 -18.70 10.86
C ILE A 290 -2.05 -17.92 9.96
N GLY A 291 -1.52 -18.57 8.91
CA GLY A 291 -0.65 -17.94 7.93
C GLY A 291 0.83 -17.91 8.32
N MET A 292 1.63 -17.28 7.46
CA MET A 292 3.10 -17.26 7.58
C MET A 292 3.60 -16.49 8.80
N ALA A 293 2.88 -15.46 9.22
CA ALA A 293 3.26 -14.58 10.33
C ALA A 293 3.16 -15.23 11.73
N THR A 294 2.62 -16.43 11.84
CA THR A 294 2.58 -17.17 13.12
C THR A 294 3.92 -17.83 13.48
N ARG A 295 4.90 -17.79 12.58
CA ARG A 295 6.17 -18.53 12.69
C ARG A 295 7.24 -17.72 13.42
N GLY A 296 8.07 -18.42 14.21
CA GLY A 296 9.27 -17.87 14.85
C GLY A 296 8.99 -16.67 15.74
N SER A 297 9.79 -15.63 15.59
CA SER A 297 9.73 -14.40 16.39
C SER A 297 8.79 -13.32 15.82
N ILE A 298 8.12 -13.58 14.71
CA ILE A 298 7.27 -12.57 14.04
C ILE A 298 6.22 -11.97 14.98
N PRO A 299 5.45 -12.76 15.79
CA PRO A 299 4.47 -12.16 16.71
C PRO A 299 5.11 -11.20 17.73
N THR A 300 6.30 -11.53 18.24
CA THR A 300 7.03 -10.68 19.19
C THR A 300 7.52 -9.41 18.53
N MET A 301 8.00 -9.50 17.28
CA MET A 301 8.44 -8.34 16.49
C MET A 301 7.27 -7.40 16.18
N MET A 302 6.11 -7.93 15.80
CA MET A 302 4.89 -7.14 15.56
C MET A 302 4.46 -6.41 16.82
N ALA A 303 4.43 -7.09 17.96
CA ALA A 303 4.09 -6.47 19.25
C ALA A 303 5.08 -5.35 19.63
N ALA A 304 6.40 -5.56 19.42
CA ALA A 304 7.42 -4.55 19.68
C ALA A 304 7.30 -3.32 18.75
N ALA A 305 6.84 -3.53 17.52
CA ALA A 305 6.59 -2.49 16.53
C ALA A 305 5.23 -1.78 16.73
N GLY A 306 4.43 -2.18 17.73
CA GLY A 306 3.08 -1.65 17.98
C GLY A 306 2.05 -2.02 16.90
N ILE A 307 2.33 -3.07 16.10
CA ILE A 307 1.46 -3.55 15.03
C ILE A 307 0.57 -4.67 15.57
N ASP A 308 -0.74 -4.51 15.44
CA ASP A 308 -1.69 -5.54 15.84
C ASP A 308 -1.74 -6.65 14.79
N MET A 309 -1.69 -7.90 15.27
CA MET A 309 -1.94 -9.05 14.40
C MET A 309 -3.44 -9.20 14.14
N LEU A 310 -3.82 -9.41 12.88
CA LEU A 310 -5.21 -9.53 12.47
C LEU A 310 -5.81 -10.85 12.95
N PRO A 311 -6.85 -10.83 13.80
CA PRO A 311 -7.53 -12.04 14.22
C PRO A 311 -8.27 -12.70 13.04
N PRO A 312 -8.22 -14.05 12.87
CA PRO A 312 -8.87 -14.74 11.76
C PRO A 312 -10.36 -14.45 11.64
N GLN A 313 -11.06 -14.37 12.76
CA GLN A 313 -12.51 -14.08 12.80
C GLN A 313 -12.86 -12.68 12.28
N VAL A 314 -11.90 -11.75 12.27
CA VAL A 314 -12.07 -10.41 11.71
C VAL A 314 -11.69 -10.38 10.22
N GLY A 315 -10.56 -11.03 9.86
CA GLY A 315 -10.02 -11.01 8.50
C GLY A 315 -10.77 -11.90 7.51
N ILE A 316 -11.21 -13.09 7.93
CA ILE A 316 -11.86 -14.07 7.03
C ILE A 316 -13.07 -13.47 6.28
N PRO A 317 -14.02 -12.77 6.91
CA PRO A 317 -15.21 -12.26 6.20
C PRO A 317 -14.94 -11.03 5.33
N VAL A 318 -13.74 -10.47 5.34
CA VAL A 318 -13.45 -9.21 4.63
C VAL A 318 -13.66 -9.36 3.14
N VAL A 319 -13.13 -10.40 2.49
CA VAL A 319 -13.26 -10.59 1.04
C VAL A 319 -14.74 -10.67 0.64
N ARG A 320 -15.54 -11.43 1.38
CA ARG A 320 -16.97 -11.54 1.12
C ARG A 320 -17.67 -10.18 1.26
N ARG A 321 -17.42 -9.47 2.36
CA ARG A 321 -18.01 -8.14 2.59
C ARG A 321 -17.64 -7.17 1.48
N GLU A 322 -16.36 -7.13 1.11
CA GLU A 322 -15.89 -6.28 0.03
C GLU A 322 -16.52 -6.63 -1.33
N LEU A 323 -16.88 -7.87 -1.57
CA LEU A 323 -17.57 -8.28 -2.80
C LEU A 323 -19.07 -7.97 -2.77
N THR A 324 -19.75 -8.19 -1.63
CA THR A 324 -21.23 -8.12 -1.51
C THR A 324 -21.78 -6.78 -1.06
N GLU A 325 -20.97 -5.98 -0.38
CA GLU A 325 -21.26 -4.60 -0.02
C GLU A 325 -20.57 -3.69 -1.04
N GLY A 326 -21.11 -2.59 -1.47
CA GLY A 326 -20.57 -1.75 -2.53
C GLY A 326 -19.09 -1.32 -2.35
N PRO A 327 -18.42 -0.90 -3.42
CA PRO A 327 -17.00 -0.55 -3.37
C PRO A 327 -16.75 0.74 -2.57
N ILE A 328 -15.79 0.71 -1.63
CA ILE A 328 -15.27 1.93 -0.99
C ILE A 328 -14.05 2.45 -1.75
N ALA A 329 -13.12 1.56 -2.09
CA ALA A 329 -11.89 1.87 -2.79
C ALA A 329 -11.39 0.63 -3.56
N THR A 330 -10.47 0.84 -4.51
CA THR A 330 -9.77 -0.25 -5.21
C THR A 330 -8.66 -0.84 -4.36
N GLU A 331 -8.09 -0.07 -3.44
CA GLU A 331 -7.06 -0.51 -2.50
C GLU A 331 -7.55 -0.28 -1.07
N ILE A 332 -7.46 -1.30 -0.23
CA ILE A 332 -7.81 -1.24 1.19
C ILE A 332 -6.72 -1.86 2.05
N VAL A 333 -6.45 -1.22 3.18
CA VAL A 333 -5.59 -1.78 4.24
C VAL A 333 -6.47 -2.46 5.28
N VAL A 334 -6.17 -3.72 5.59
CA VAL A 334 -6.91 -4.49 6.61
C VAL A 334 -6.00 -4.84 7.78
N GLY A 335 -6.23 -4.19 8.89
CA GLY A 335 -5.44 -4.34 10.11
C GLY A 335 -6.09 -3.68 11.31
N GLY A 336 -5.45 -3.83 12.45
CA GLY A 336 -5.70 -3.03 13.65
C GLY A 336 -4.75 -1.84 13.68
N ARG A 337 -4.07 -1.62 14.81
CA ARG A 337 -3.01 -0.61 14.89
C ARG A 337 -1.85 -0.97 13.96
N LEU A 338 -1.37 0.01 13.23
CA LEU A 338 -0.26 -0.16 12.28
C LEU A 338 1.11 0.26 12.87
N GLY A 339 1.12 0.82 14.09
CA GLY A 339 2.33 1.13 14.85
C GLY A 339 3.36 1.92 14.05
N VAL A 340 4.57 1.39 13.96
CA VAL A 340 5.69 2.06 13.27
C VAL A 340 5.46 2.27 11.77
N LEU A 341 4.53 1.53 11.13
CA LEU A 341 4.24 1.70 9.71
C LEU A 341 3.63 3.06 9.38
N THR A 342 2.94 3.66 10.35
CA THR A 342 2.29 4.98 10.19
C THR A 342 2.94 6.06 11.03
N ALA A 343 3.97 5.75 11.82
CA ALA A 343 4.63 6.71 12.71
C ALA A 343 5.30 7.87 11.94
N GLU A 344 5.78 7.60 10.73
CA GLU A 344 6.42 8.59 9.84
C GLU A 344 5.54 8.90 8.62
N TRP A 345 4.30 8.42 8.62
CA TRP A 345 3.37 8.66 7.52
C TRP A 345 2.76 10.05 7.66
N ASP A 346 3.11 10.92 6.74
CA ASP A 346 2.57 12.26 6.61
C ASP A 346 1.67 12.33 5.36
N GLU A 347 0.36 12.43 5.58
CA GLU A 347 -0.65 12.50 4.50
C GLU A 347 -0.44 13.70 3.58
N ALA A 348 0.06 14.80 4.12
CA ALA A 348 0.35 16.03 3.38
C ALA A 348 1.74 16.00 2.73
N GLY A 349 2.57 15.00 3.08
CA GLY A 349 3.93 14.87 2.56
C GLY A 349 4.86 15.99 2.99
N GLY A 350 4.75 16.46 4.21
CA GLY A 350 5.51 17.58 4.73
C GLY A 350 5.15 18.94 4.13
N LEU A 351 4.08 18.99 3.31
CA LEU A 351 3.63 20.19 2.61
C LEU A 351 2.27 20.70 3.09
N ASP A 352 1.75 20.17 4.20
CA ASP A 352 0.52 20.68 4.80
C ASP A 352 0.77 22.07 5.40
N VAL A 353 0.60 23.07 4.57
CA VAL A 353 0.72 24.47 4.98
C VAL A 353 -0.37 24.88 6.00
N GLY A 354 -1.45 24.11 6.09
CA GLY A 354 -2.53 24.31 7.06
C GLY A 354 -2.19 23.78 8.46
N ALA A 355 -1.24 22.84 8.56
CA ALA A 355 -0.76 22.30 9.82
C ALA A 355 0.35 23.16 10.46
N ILE A 356 0.89 24.14 9.74
CA ILE A 356 1.87 25.07 10.31
C ILE A 356 1.14 25.97 11.30
N ASP A 357 1.47 25.80 12.57
CA ASP A 357 0.95 26.66 13.63
C ASP A 357 1.59 28.05 13.53
N MET A 358 0.83 29.00 13.01
CA MET A 358 1.27 30.39 12.92
C MET A 358 1.32 31.08 14.32
N GLY A 359 0.76 30.44 15.35
CA GLY A 359 0.59 31.03 16.68
C GLY A 359 -0.40 32.23 16.68
N ASP A 360 -0.89 32.57 17.86
CA ASP A 360 -1.80 33.73 18.03
C ASP A 360 -1.07 35.08 17.96
N GLU A 361 0.25 35.08 18.11
CA GLU A 361 1.11 36.29 18.20
C GLU A 361 2.20 36.29 17.11
N HIS A 362 1.84 36.08 15.85
CA HIS A 362 2.79 36.29 14.76
C HIS A 362 2.95 37.81 14.46
N GLY A 363 4.12 38.17 13.99
CA GLY A 363 4.41 39.59 13.68
C GLY A 363 3.65 40.13 12.47
N PRO A 364 3.68 41.42 12.22
CA PRO A 364 2.89 42.06 11.17
C PRO A 364 3.33 41.70 9.73
N MET A 365 4.48 41.07 9.57
CA MET A 365 5.05 40.74 8.28
C MET A 365 4.71 39.32 7.81
N LEU A 366 4.14 38.48 8.68
CA LEU A 366 3.66 37.10 8.32
C LEU A 366 2.15 37.12 8.07
N GLY A 367 1.78 36.77 6.87
CA GLY A 367 0.37 36.55 6.49
C GLY A 367 0.01 35.07 6.47
N ARG A 368 -0.04 34.46 5.29
CA ARG A 368 -0.37 33.04 5.16
C ARG A 368 0.79 32.28 4.54
N VAL A 369 0.99 31.06 4.99
CA VAL A 369 1.90 30.12 4.32
C VAL A 369 1.27 29.71 3.00
N VAL A 370 2.03 29.82 1.90
CA VAL A 370 1.56 29.47 0.55
C VAL A 370 2.32 28.30 -0.07
N GLY A 371 3.41 27.89 0.54
CA GLY A 371 4.16 26.71 0.10
C GLY A 371 5.36 26.44 0.98
N MET A 372 5.76 25.17 1.01
CA MET A 372 6.96 24.70 1.68
C MET A 372 7.58 23.58 0.86
N SER A 373 8.88 23.63 0.64
CA SER A 373 9.64 22.50 0.08
C SER A 373 11.10 22.59 0.51
N LEU A 374 11.81 21.46 0.52
CA LEU A 374 13.24 21.43 0.85
C LEU A 374 14.09 22.23 -0.15
N ALA A 375 13.72 22.24 -1.42
CA ALA A 375 14.46 22.95 -2.46
C ALA A 375 14.15 24.45 -2.55
N LYS A 376 12.91 24.86 -2.23
CA LYS A 376 12.44 26.24 -2.37
C LYS A 376 12.20 26.94 -1.03
N GLY A 377 12.28 26.19 0.07
CA GLY A 377 12.03 26.68 1.42
C GLY A 377 10.56 26.94 1.72
N LEU A 378 10.33 27.62 2.85
CA LEU A 378 9.03 28.09 3.29
C LEU A 378 8.72 29.43 2.63
N THR A 379 7.53 29.55 2.03
CA THR A 379 7.07 30.79 1.39
C THR A 379 5.81 31.29 2.08
N VAL A 380 5.82 32.54 2.46
CA VAL A 380 4.70 33.25 3.08
C VAL A 380 4.29 34.43 2.23
N GLU A 381 2.99 34.67 2.07
CA GLU A 381 2.42 35.86 1.45
C GLU A 381 1.72 36.71 2.48
N THR A 382 2.02 38.03 2.49
CA THR A 382 1.41 39.04 3.35
C THR A 382 0.82 40.13 2.49
N GLU A 383 -0.41 40.52 2.73
CA GLU A 383 -0.97 41.75 2.12
C GLU A 383 -0.61 42.94 2.97
N LEU A 384 0.13 43.86 2.40
CA LEU A 384 0.54 45.10 3.03
C LEU A 384 -0.31 46.25 2.47
N ASP A 385 -1.02 46.97 3.37
CA ASP A 385 -1.92 48.07 3.04
C ASP A 385 -1.42 49.38 3.72
N PRO A 386 -1.03 50.39 2.95
CA PRO A 386 -0.60 51.68 3.49
C PRO A 386 -1.65 52.40 4.35
N GLU A 387 -2.93 52.06 4.22
CA GLU A 387 -3.99 52.66 5.05
C GLU A 387 -4.22 51.87 6.35
N ALA A 388 -3.83 50.60 6.41
CA ALA A 388 -4.01 49.74 7.57
C ALA A 388 -2.77 49.66 8.48
N GLN A 389 -1.55 49.65 7.90
CA GLN A 389 -0.31 49.53 8.67
C GLN A 389 0.35 50.89 8.90
N ALA A 390 0.48 51.28 10.18
CA ALA A 390 1.03 52.57 10.59
C ALA A 390 2.47 52.78 10.07
N PHE A 391 3.31 51.74 10.03
CA PHE A 391 4.68 51.84 9.53
C PHE A 391 4.77 52.12 8.01
N LEU A 392 3.70 51.92 7.23
CA LEU A 392 3.60 52.32 5.83
C LEU A 392 2.98 53.69 5.65
N TYR A 393 2.06 54.04 6.55
CA TYR A 393 1.37 55.33 6.49
C TYR A 393 2.33 56.54 6.60
N ASP A 394 3.27 56.47 7.52
CA ASP A 394 4.20 57.54 7.83
C ASP A 394 5.52 57.48 7.05
N HIS A 395 5.90 56.29 6.51
CA HIS A 395 7.16 56.13 5.80
C HIS A 395 6.96 56.32 4.29
N ARG A 396 7.25 57.59 3.82
CA ARG A 396 7.01 57.96 2.42
C ARG A 396 8.26 58.57 1.77
N ILE A 397 8.46 58.30 0.48
CA ILE A 397 9.45 58.96 -0.37
C ILE A 397 8.67 59.68 -1.47
N ASP A 398 8.84 61.00 -1.56
CA ASP A 398 8.12 61.87 -2.49
C ASP A 398 6.59 61.66 -2.47
N GLY A 399 6.02 61.49 -1.27
CA GLY A 399 4.60 61.26 -1.03
C GLY A 399 4.12 59.83 -1.29
N THR A 400 4.95 58.93 -1.84
CA THR A 400 4.63 57.53 -2.08
C THR A 400 5.02 56.68 -0.87
N PRO A 401 4.13 55.88 -0.29
CA PRO A 401 4.50 54.93 0.77
C PRO A 401 5.53 53.92 0.28
N VAL A 402 6.49 53.60 1.12
CA VAL A 402 7.57 52.66 0.84
C VAL A 402 7.77 51.76 2.05
N LEU A 403 7.92 50.48 1.86
CA LEU A 403 8.26 49.56 2.94
C LEU A 403 9.59 49.94 3.56
N PRO A 404 9.64 50.22 4.89
CA PRO A 404 10.89 50.48 5.57
C PRO A 404 11.84 49.28 5.46
N GLY A 405 13.13 49.55 5.25
CA GLY A 405 14.11 48.45 5.17
C GLY A 405 14.13 47.57 6.41
N VAL A 406 13.95 48.17 7.60
CA VAL A 406 13.87 47.44 8.87
C VAL A 406 12.68 46.47 8.93
N MET A 407 11.56 46.79 8.28
CA MET A 407 10.41 45.89 8.20
C MET A 407 10.66 44.74 7.24
N GLY A 408 11.54 44.91 6.26
CA GLY A 408 12.04 43.83 5.42
C GLY A 408 12.92 42.86 6.23
N LEU A 409 13.76 43.37 7.12
CA LEU A 409 14.54 42.53 8.04
C LEU A 409 13.64 41.81 9.05
N GLU A 410 12.61 42.52 9.55
CA GLU A 410 11.60 41.90 10.42
C GLU A 410 10.91 40.73 9.76
N ALA A 411 10.52 40.85 8.49
CA ALA A 411 9.91 39.75 7.74
C ALA A 411 10.83 38.54 7.66
N PHE A 412 12.15 38.73 7.55
CA PHE A 412 13.10 37.60 7.55
C PHE A 412 13.21 36.99 8.94
N ALA A 413 13.22 37.79 9.99
CA ALA A 413 13.29 37.30 11.38
C ALA A 413 12.02 36.51 11.77
N GLU A 414 10.86 37.07 11.48
CA GLU A 414 9.57 36.41 11.72
C GLU A 414 9.49 35.06 10.98
N LEU A 415 9.89 35.01 9.69
CA LEU A 415 9.87 33.79 8.92
C LEU A 415 10.88 32.75 9.42
N ALA A 416 12.06 33.18 9.87
CA ALA A 416 13.05 32.27 10.45
C ALA A 416 12.55 31.70 11.80
N THR A 417 11.86 32.46 12.60
CA THR A 417 11.24 31.99 13.86
C THR A 417 10.10 30.97 13.58
N LEU A 418 9.32 31.19 12.52
CA LEU A 418 8.30 30.27 12.12
C LEU A 418 8.89 28.93 11.66
N LEU A 419 10.02 28.95 10.93
CA LEU A 419 10.75 27.75 10.52
C LEU A 419 11.39 26.99 11.69
N LEU A 420 11.85 27.70 12.69
CA LEU A 420 12.61 27.19 13.83
C LEU A 420 12.04 27.72 15.15
N PRO A 421 10.84 27.27 15.58
CA PRO A 421 10.16 27.82 16.76
C PRO A 421 10.93 27.61 18.07
N GLU A 422 11.81 26.62 18.14
CA GLU A 422 12.67 26.36 19.30
C GLU A 422 13.93 27.26 19.35
N HIS A 423 14.13 28.14 18.34
CA HIS A 423 15.32 28.97 18.20
C HIS A 423 14.96 30.45 18.19
N HIS A 424 15.98 31.28 18.32
CA HIS A 424 15.84 32.73 18.18
C HIS A 424 16.85 33.25 17.16
N VAL A 425 16.47 34.34 16.49
CA VAL A 425 17.35 34.98 15.51
C VAL A 425 18.43 35.74 16.26
N GLU A 426 19.69 35.38 16.04
CA GLU A 426 20.84 36.05 16.66
C GLU A 426 21.36 37.20 15.79
N SER A 427 21.45 36.98 14.47
CA SER A 427 21.92 38.00 13.52
C SER A 427 21.26 37.83 12.14
N ILE A 428 21.28 38.91 11.37
CA ILE A 428 20.94 38.93 9.95
C ILE A 428 22.13 39.50 9.19
N ASP A 429 22.86 38.65 8.46
CA ASP A 429 24.06 39.03 7.76
C ASP A 429 23.81 39.22 6.25
N ASN A 430 24.64 40.00 5.62
CA ASN A 430 24.63 40.23 4.16
C ASN A 430 23.27 40.67 3.56
N ALA A 431 22.46 41.40 4.34
CA ALA A 431 21.19 41.91 3.84
C ALA A 431 21.40 42.90 2.66
N GLN A 432 20.66 42.68 1.58
CA GLN A 432 20.73 43.52 0.37
C GLN A 432 19.34 44.03 -0.01
N PHE A 433 19.21 45.33 -0.23
CA PHE A 433 17.99 45.94 -0.74
C PHE A 433 18.17 46.32 -2.20
N LEU A 434 17.66 45.50 -3.09
CA LEU A 434 17.85 45.66 -4.55
C LEU A 434 17.00 46.79 -5.13
N ALA A 435 15.82 47.01 -4.57
CA ALA A 435 14.90 48.08 -5.00
C ALA A 435 13.92 48.43 -3.89
N PRO A 436 13.44 49.70 -3.84
CA PRO A 436 12.41 50.11 -2.88
C PRO A 436 11.05 49.45 -3.22
N PHE A 437 10.39 48.87 -2.21
CA PHE A 437 9.05 48.33 -2.34
C PHE A 437 8.02 49.43 -2.17
N LYS A 438 7.50 50.00 -3.28
CA LYS A 438 6.63 51.18 -3.30
C LYS A 438 5.16 50.82 -3.46
N PHE A 439 4.29 51.57 -2.77
CA PHE A 439 2.84 51.44 -2.84
C PHE A 439 2.23 52.59 -3.66
N TYR A 440 2.22 52.45 -4.97
CA TYR A 440 1.68 53.47 -5.85
C TYR A 440 0.17 53.62 -5.64
N ARG A 441 -0.31 54.87 -5.58
CA ARG A 441 -1.71 55.23 -5.36
C ARG A 441 -2.25 54.79 -3.99
N ASN A 442 -1.40 54.46 -3.03
CA ASN A 442 -1.74 53.84 -1.75
C ASN A 442 -2.47 52.51 -1.89
N GLU A 443 -2.32 51.80 -3.03
CA GLU A 443 -2.96 50.51 -3.23
C GLU A 443 -2.23 49.43 -2.44
N PRO A 444 -2.96 48.49 -1.81
CA PRO A 444 -2.36 47.35 -1.11
C PRO A 444 -1.53 46.47 -2.11
N ARG A 445 -0.46 45.91 -1.57
CA ARG A 445 0.42 45.02 -2.34
C ARG A 445 0.78 43.76 -1.57
N LYS A 446 0.91 42.65 -2.28
CA LYS A 446 1.40 41.40 -1.70
C LYS A 446 2.91 41.40 -1.61
N LEU A 447 3.41 41.19 -0.42
CA LEU A 447 4.80 40.82 -0.14
C LEU A 447 4.88 39.31 -0.04
N ARG A 448 5.82 38.72 -0.79
CA ARG A 448 6.14 37.30 -0.70
C ARG A 448 7.55 37.18 -0.15
N VAL A 449 7.68 36.41 0.93
CA VAL A 449 8.96 36.13 1.59
C VAL A 449 9.20 34.63 1.55
N THR A 450 10.42 34.25 1.20
CA THR A 450 10.83 32.84 1.17
C THR A 450 12.09 32.65 2.01
N ALA A 451 12.09 31.66 2.88
CA ALA A 451 13.26 31.25 3.63
C ALA A 451 13.63 29.81 3.30
N GLN A 452 14.91 29.56 3.13
CA GLN A 452 15.47 28.26 2.81
C GLN A 452 16.65 27.97 3.72
N PHE A 453 16.78 26.70 4.17
CA PHE A 453 17.99 26.30 4.85
C PHE A 453 19.16 26.27 3.87
N ALA A 454 20.22 27.00 4.19
CA ALA A 454 21.53 26.76 3.61
C ALA A 454 22.22 25.69 4.47
N GLY A 455 22.88 24.72 3.84
CA GLY A 455 23.67 23.74 4.57
C GLY A 455 24.71 24.45 5.44
N VAL A 456 24.98 23.88 6.61
CA VAL A 456 26.10 24.33 7.44
C VAL A 456 27.35 23.80 6.76
N ASP A 457 28.26 24.72 6.33
CA ASP A 457 29.59 24.36 5.82
C ASP A 457 30.45 23.71 6.91
#